data_3b833e1e6cd6d80a922fdc4267d827aa
#
_entry.id   3b833e1e6cd6d80a922fdc4267d827aa
#
_cell.length_a   1.000
_cell.length_b   1.000
_cell.length_c   1.000
_cell.angle_alpha   90.00
_cell.angle_beta   90.00
_cell.angle_gamma   90.00
#
_symmetry.space_group_name_H-M   'P 1'
#
loop_
_entity.id
_entity.type
_entity.pdbx_description
1 polymer ?
#
loop_
_entity_poly.entity_id
_entity_poly.type
_entity_poly.pdbx_seq_one_letter_code
_entity_poly.pdbx_strand_id
1 'polypeptide(L)'
;MIKTEIAPYKPHDKGPARLHMPTVYGASPDKYMLYAIPTTGKRPLCFAAEDLPPGLSLDKTNGFLTGIPKAGEYRLKISVSNGEGCDSREIRFLVKEDGSGLTPMLGWCSWNAFGRTVSQQKIEQTADLMVSSGLSSYGYQFVNTDSAWQGEYGGKYDAIMSNFKFPDMKAMTDHIHRLGLKAGIYSTPMQKAWGGGELPGCTRGKIDPKWMDTYYGIGLDHREQACVDQWTEWGFDYLKYDWSPCDPENAERMKDCLRRSERDFQFCVTVSANLRYADYWKKNCNHWRDNSDSRDSWDNIVWNRFHS
;
A
#
# COMPACT_ATOMS: atom_id res chain seq x y z
N MET A 1 -10.74 -24.87 29.88
CA MET A 1 -10.87 -23.79 28.86
C MET A 1 -11.96 -24.20 27.88
N ILE A 2 -13.10 -23.49 27.89
CA ILE A 2 -14.18 -23.72 26.93
C ILE A 2 -13.71 -23.07 25.62
N LYS A 3 -13.37 -23.88 24.62
CA LYS A 3 -13.20 -23.38 23.25
C LYS A 3 -14.57 -23.04 22.72
N THR A 4 -14.96 -21.79 22.79
CA THR A 4 -16.14 -21.29 22.09
C THR A 4 -15.71 -21.16 20.62
N GLU A 5 -16.10 -22.09 19.78
CA GLU A 5 -16.04 -21.89 18.32
C GLU A 5 -17.07 -20.81 17.97
N ILE A 6 -16.58 -19.57 17.84
CA ILE A 6 -17.39 -18.49 17.30
C ILE A 6 -17.49 -18.77 15.79
N ALA A 7 -18.68 -19.12 15.33
CA ALA A 7 -18.93 -19.26 13.89
C ALA A 7 -18.54 -17.95 13.19
N PRO A 8 -17.78 -18.00 12.09
CA PRO A 8 -17.32 -16.79 11.42
C PRO A 8 -18.54 -15.96 10.97
N TYR A 9 -18.63 -14.75 11.50
CA TYR A 9 -19.63 -13.78 11.06
C TYR A 9 -19.24 -13.25 9.68
N LYS A 10 -20.02 -13.58 8.65
CA LYS A 10 -19.78 -13.19 7.25
C LYS A 10 -20.93 -12.30 6.72
N PRO A 11 -21.06 -11.06 7.20
CA PRO A 11 -22.11 -10.14 6.74
C PRO A 11 -21.96 -9.75 5.27
N HIS A 12 -20.73 -9.80 4.74
CA HIS A 12 -20.39 -9.43 3.38
C HIS A 12 -20.93 -10.40 2.31
N ASP A 13 -21.29 -11.64 2.68
CA ASP A 13 -21.79 -12.68 1.78
C ASP A 13 -23.31 -12.87 1.83
N LYS A 14 -24.05 -11.88 2.34
CA LYS A 14 -25.51 -11.99 2.52
C LYS A 14 -26.25 -10.82 1.87
N GLY A 15 -27.49 -11.08 1.47
CA GLY A 15 -28.42 -10.06 0.98
C GLY A 15 -28.13 -9.57 -0.44
N PRO A 16 -28.81 -8.50 -0.85
CA PRO A 16 -28.65 -7.90 -2.18
C PRO A 16 -27.25 -7.32 -2.35
N ALA A 17 -26.78 -7.25 -3.59
CA ALA A 17 -25.51 -6.65 -3.96
C ALA A 17 -25.45 -5.17 -3.56
N ARG A 18 -24.33 -4.72 -2.95
CA ARG A 18 -24.10 -3.33 -2.51
C ARG A 18 -22.67 -2.88 -2.77
N LEU A 19 -22.53 -1.71 -3.40
CA LEU A 19 -21.24 -1.05 -3.66
C LEU A 19 -20.78 -0.20 -2.46
N HIS A 20 -19.51 -0.34 -2.07
CA HIS A 20 -18.87 0.44 -1.00
C HIS A 20 -17.73 1.33 -1.52
N MET A 21 -17.67 1.53 -2.82
CA MET A 21 -16.63 2.34 -3.47
C MET A 21 -16.82 3.84 -3.20
N PRO A 22 -15.73 4.64 -3.24
CA PRO A 22 -15.79 6.09 -3.15
C PRO A 22 -16.45 6.71 -4.39
N THR A 23 -16.86 7.98 -4.28
CA THR A 23 -17.40 8.76 -5.42
C THR A 23 -16.32 9.33 -6.34
N VAL A 24 -15.06 9.32 -5.88
CA VAL A 24 -13.88 9.75 -6.66
C VAL A 24 -12.81 8.68 -6.50
N TYR A 25 -12.21 8.27 -7.60
CA TYR A 25 -11.04 7.39 -7.59
C TYR A 25 -10.01 7.93 -8.59
N GLY A 26 -8.74 7.62 -8.38
CA GLY A 26 -7.69 8.12 -9.26
C GLY A 26 -6.57 7.12 -9.49
N ALA A 27 -5.87 7.35 -10.60
CA ALA A 27 -4.69 6.58 -11.01
C ALA A 27 -3.69 7.49 -11.72
N SER A 28 -2.43 7.06 -11.81
CA SER A 28 -1.43 7.70 -12.64
C SER A 28 -1.55 7.21 -14.09
N PRO A 29 -1.36 8.09 -15.11
CA PRO A 29 -1.43 7.69 -16.51
C PRO A 29 -0.26 6.78 -16.88
N ASP A 30 -0.49 5.93 -17.86
CA ASP A 30 0.52 5.04 -18.45
C ASP A 30 1.19 4.08 -17.45
N LYS A 31 0.58 3.87 -16.27
CA LYS A 31 1.00 2.92 -15.24
C LYS A 31 -0.05 1.85 -15.00
N TYR A 32 0.40 0.62 -14.75
CA TYR A 32 -0.52 -0.47 -14.42
C TYR A 32 -1.19 -0.24 -13.08
N MET A 33 -2.51 -0.37 -13.06
CA MET A 33 -3.34 -0.32 -11.86
C MET A 33 -4.19 -1.56 -11.67
N LEU A 34 -4.46 -1.87 -10.40
CA LEU A 34 -5.45 -2.84 -9.96
C LEU A 34 -6.39 -2.15 -8.96
N TYR A 35 -7.70 -2.31 -9.15
CA TYR A 35 -8.71 -1.88 -8.18
C TYR A 35 -9.81 -2.92 -8.08
N ALA A 36 -9.91 -3.60 -6.96
CA ALA A 36 -11.05 -4.46 -6.66
C ALA A 36 -12.21 -3.60 -6.16
N ILE A 37 -13.35 -3.65 -6.84
CA ILE A 37 -14.54 -2.86 -6.49
C ILE A 37 -15.10 -3.39 -5.16
N PRO A 38 -15.06 -2.59 -4.07
CA PRO A 38 -15.54 -3.05 -2.77
C PRO A 38 -17.04 -3.30 -2.80
N THR A 39 -17.44 -4.55 -2.53
CA THR A 39 -18.83 -4.98 -2.73
C THR A 39 -19.21 -6.07 -1.74
N THR A 40 -20.39 -5.92 -1.11
CA THR A 40 -21.04 -6.95 -0.31
C THR A 40 -22.26 -7.51 -1.01
N GLY A 41 -22.72 -8.69 -0.60
CA GLY A 41 -23.91 -9.36 -1.10
C GLY A 41 -23.68 -10.84 -1.32
N LYS A 42 -24.76 -11.58 -1.37
CA LYS A 42 -24.72 -13.03 -1.62
C LYS A 42 -24.06 -13.34 -2.95
N ARG A 43 -23.08 -14.21 -2.93
CA ARG A 43 -22.37 -14.66 -4.13
C ARG A 43 -23.19 -15.67 -4.94
N PRO A 44 -23.09 -15.75 -6.29
CA PRO A 44 -22.16 -14.97 -7.12
C PRO A 44 -22.63 -13.53 -7.36
N LEU A 45 -21.68 -12.62 -7.57
CA LEU A 45 -21.92 -11.25 -8.00
C LEU A 45 -21.60 -11.11 -9.48
N CYS A 46 -22.32 -10.20 -10.17
CA CYS A 46 -22.06 -9.85 -11.56
C CYS A 46 -21.85 -8.34 -11.66
N PHE A 47 -20.68 -7.93 -12.17
CA PHE A 47 -20.29 -6.54 -12.30
C PHE A 47 -20.42 -6.06 -13.75
N ALA A 48 -20.77 -4.78 -13.91
CA ALA A 48 -20.75 -4.10 -15.20
C ALA A 48 -20.22 -2.66 -15.02
N ALA A 49 -19.65 -2.11 -16.07
CA ALA A 49 -19.21 -0.73 -16.13
C ALA A 49 -19.57 -0.13 -17.47
N GLU A 50 -20.04 1.12 -17.44
CA GLU A 50 -20.25 1.98 -18.60
C GLU A 50 -19.15 3.04 -18.61
N ASP A 51 -18.69 3.45 -19.80
CA ASP A 51 -17.72 4.51 -20.02
C ASP A 51 -16.34 4.32 -19.35
N LEU A 52 -15.82 3.08 -19.41
CA LEU A 52 -14.48 2.77 -18.91
C LEU A 52 -13.42 3.62 -19.63
N PRO A 53 -12.44 4.18 -18.87
CA PRO A 53 -11.28 4.84 -19.46
C PRO A 53 -10.56 3.92 -20.45
N PRO A 54 -10.06 4.45 -21.57
CA PRO A 54 -9.24 3.68 -22.50
C PRO A 54 -8.05 3.03 -21.77
N GLY A 55 -7.82 1.74 -22.04
CA GLY A 55 -6.76 0.95 -21.44
C GLY A 55 -7.15 0.21 -20.16
N LEU A 56 -8.39 0.41 -19.65
CA LEU A 56 -8.92 -0.37 -18.53
C LEU A 56 -9.88 -1.47 -18.98
N SER A 57 -9.92 -2.53 -18.22
CA SER A 57 -10.87 -3.64 -18.35
C SER A 57 -11.45 -4.02 -17.01
N LEU A 58 -12.69 -4.55 -17.02
CA LEU A 58 -13.41 -5.03 -15.84
C LEU A 58 -13.60 -6.54 -15.91
N ASP A 59 -13.10 -7.26 -14.90
CA ASP A 59 -13.53 -8.65 -14.65
C ASP A 59 -14.96 -8.64 -14.09
N LYS A 60 -15.89 -9.11 -14.88
CA LYS A 60 -17.32 -9.10 -14.53
C LYS A 60 -17.69 -10.06 -13.38
N THR A 61 -16.83 -11.00 -13.05
CA THR A 61 -17.06 -12.00 -12.00
C THR A 61 -16.47 -11.57 -10.67
N ASN A 62 -15.23 -11.06 -10.70
CA ASN A 62 -14.49 -10.69 -9.49
C ASN A 62 -14.60 -9.20 -9.15
N GLY A 63 -15.03 -8.35 -10.11
CA GLY A 63 -15.11 -6.91 -9.94
C GLY A 63 -13.73 -6.24 -9.94
N PHE A 64 -12.74 -6.84 -10.60
CA PHE A 64 -11.40 -6.26 -10.70
C PHE A 64 -11.32 -5.34 -11.93
N LEU A 65 -11.04 -4.07 -11.68
CA LEU A 65 -10.71 -3.09 -12.69
C LEU A 65 -9.19 -3.02 -12.83
N THR A 66 -8.68 -3.39 -14.01
CA THR A 66 -7.24 -3.50 -14.27
C THR A 66 -6.86 -2.91 -15.61
N GLY A 67 -5.60 -2.51 -15.73
CA GLY A 67 -5.04 -2.03 -17.00
C GLY A 67 -4.16 -0.79 -16.83
N ILE A 68 -3.89 -0.13 -17.95
CA ILE A 68 -3.03 1.07 -18.04
C ILE A 68 -3.90 2.21 -18.58
N PRO A 69 -4.45 3.06 -17.71
CA PRO A 69 -5.39 4.11 -18.13
C PRO A 69 -4.66 5.27 -18.83
N LYS A 70 -5.35 5.93 -19.76
CA LYS A 70 -4.89 7.17 -20.39
C LYS A 70 -5.30 8.39 -19.56
N ALA A 71 -4.45 9.43 -19.58
CA ALA A 71 -4.73 10.68 -18.88
C ALA A 71 -6.08 11.26 -19.28
N GLY A 72 -6.83 11.74 -18.29
CA GLY A 72 -8.15 12.34 -18.48
C GLY A 72 -9.01 12.33 -17.23
N GLU A 73 -10.15 12.99 -17.30
CA GLU A 73 -11.22 12.89 -16.31
C GLU A 73 -12.40 12.15 -16.95
N TYR A 74 -12.82 11.06 -16.29
CA TYR A 74 -13.87 10.19 -16.78
C TYR A 74 -15.01 10.11 -15.75
N ARG A 75 -16.21 9.88 -16.23
CA ARG A 75 -17.38 9.55 -15.42
C ARG A 75 -17.77 8.11 -15.72
N LEU A 76 -17.56 7.23 -14.77
CA LEU A 76 -17.88 5.81 -14.90
C LEU A 76 -19.15 5.52 -14.14
N LYS A 77 -20.02 4.73 -14.72
CA LYS A 77 -21.11 4.10 -13.98
C LYS A 77 -20.76 2.63 -13.74
N ILE A 78 -20.56 2.28 -12.49
CA ILE A 78 -20.32 0.91 -12.04
C ILE A 78 -21.63 0.36 -11.50
N SER A 79 -21.97 -0.85 -11.89
CA SER A 79 -23.12 -1.59 -11.37
C SER A 79 -22.74 -2.99 -10.94
N VAL A 80 -23.45 -3.49 -9.94
CA VAL A 80 -23.32 -4.87 -9.44
C VAL A 80 -24.71 -5.46 -9.21
N SER A 81 -24.86 -6.74 -9.47
CA SER A 81 -26.11 -7.46 -9.24
C SER A 81 -25.85 -8.87 -8.73
N ASN A 82 -26.86 -9.42 -8.06
CA ASN A 82 -26.98 -10.84 -7.71
C ASN A 82 -28.44 -11.27 -7.78
N GLY A 83 -28.77 -12.50 -7.41
CA GLY A 83 -30.16 -13.02 -7.41
C GLY A 83 -31.09 -12.34 -6.41
N GLU A 84 -30.60 -11.45 -5.54
CA GLU A 84 -31.37 -10.78 -4.48
C GLU A 84 -31.50 -9.25 -4.71
N GLY A 85 -30.77 -8.68 -5.67
CA GLY A 85 -30.86 -7.26 -6.01
C GLY A 85 -29.66 -6.70 -6.75
N CYS A 86 -29.71 -5.40 -6.99
CA CYS A 86 -28.66 -4.67 -7.69
C CYS A 86 -28.35 -3.33 -7.01
N ASP A 87 -27.15 -2.80 -7.29
CA ASP A 87 -26.73 -1.47 -6.90
C ASP A 87 -25.92 -0.83 -8.03
N SER A 88 -25.93 0.50 -8.13
CA SER A 88 -25.11 1.22 -9.12
C SER A 88 -24.64 2.55 -8.57
N ARG A 89 -23.45 2.98 -9.02
CA ARG A 89 -22.84 4.25 -8.61
C ARG A 89 -22.09 4.89 -9.76
N GLU A 90 -22.25 6.19 -9.92
CA GLU A 90 -21.37 7.01 -10.75
C GLU A 90 -20.16 7.45 -9.92
N ILE A 91 -18.98 7.38 -10.53
CA ILE A 91 -17.73 7.86 -9.94
C ILE A 91 -17.00 8.79 -10.92
N ARG A 92 -16.31 9.79 -10.37
CA ARG A 92 -15.29 10.53 -11.08
C ARG A 92 -13.98 9.75 -11.02
N PHE A 93 -13.47 9.40 -12.18
CA PHE A 93 -12.19 8.70 -12.28
C PHE A 93 -11.14 9.65 -12.88
N LEU A 94 -10.15 10.04 -12.07
CA LEU A 94 -9.16 11.04 -12.42
C LEU A 94 -7.83 10.37 -12.74
N VAL A 95 -7.47 10.36 -14.02
CA VAL A 95 -6.16 9.85 -14.46
C VAL A 95 -5.23 11.02 -14.75
N LYS A 96 -4.36 11.29 -13.82
CA LYS A 96 -3.40 12.41 -13.88
C LYS A 96 -2.11 12.04 -13.16
N GLU A 97 -1.04 12.80 -13.39
CA GLU A 97 0.20 12.62 -12.63
C GLU A 97 -0.08 12.70 -11.12
N ASP A 98 0.49 11.75 -10.36
CA ASP A 98 0.21 11.54 -8.94
C ASP A 98 -1.31 11.41 -8.61
N GLY A 99 -2.07 10.84 -9.54
CA GLY A 99 -3.52 10.68 -9.40
C GLY A 99 -3.93 9.54 -8.47
N SER A 100 -3.03 8.62 -8.13
CA SER A 100 -3.33 7.57 -7.15
C SER A 100 -3.49 8.14 -5.73
N GLY A 101 -4.22 7.45 -4.87
CA GLY A 101 -4.37 7.83 -3.47
C GLY A 101 -5.25 9.06 -3.20
N LEU A 102 -6.18 9.40 -4.10
CA LEU A 102 -7.17 10.48 -3.88
C LEU A 102 -8.14 10.18 -2.72
N THR A 103 -8.22 8.93 -2.31
CA THR A 103 -8.98 8.50 -1.13
C THR A 103 -8.04 7.89 -0.10
N PRO A 104 -8.38 7.96 1.21
CA PRO A 104 -7.56 7.34 2.25
C PRO A 104 -7.33 5.86 1.95
N MET A 105 -6.09 5.43 2.09
CA MET A 105 -5.72 4.02 1.99
C MET A 105 -6.32 3.25 3.17
N LEU A 106 -7.03 2.18 2.88
CA LEU A 106 -7.48 1.20 3.86
C LEU A 106 -6.67 -0.08 3.70
N GLY A 107 -6.08 -0.56 4.76
CA GLY A 107 -5.24 -1.74 4.72
C GLY A 107 -4.74 -2.19 6.07
N TRP A 108 -3.82 -3.13 6.04
CA TRP A 108 -3.18 -3.72 7.20
C TRP A 108 -1.65 -3.65 7.05
N CYS A 109 -0.95 -3.50 8.16
CA CYS A 109 0.51 -3.44 8.22
C CYS A 109 1.05 -4.45 9.22
N SER A 110 2.11 -5.15 8.86
CA SER A 110 2.62 -6.31 9.61
C SER A 110 3.29 -6.00 10.94
N TRP A 111 3.71 -4.74 11.18
CA TRP A 111 4.59 -4.43 12.31
C TRP A 111 3.96 -4.74 13.66
N ASN A 112 2.76 -4.21 13.92
CA ASN A 112 2.11 -4.40 15.23
C ASN A 112 1.66 -5.84 15.48
N ALA A 113 1.41 -6.62 14.41
CA ALA A 113 1.00 -8.01 14.54
C ALA A 113 2.17 -8.97 14.68
N PHE A 114 3.24 -8.76 13.91
CA PHE A 114 4.32 -9.76 13.78
C PHE A 114 5.71 -9.21 14.13
N GLY A 115 5.92 -7.90 14.08
CA GLY A 115 7.24 -7.30 14.26
C GLY A 115 8.29 -8.02 13.42
N ARG A 116 9.42 -8.36 14.03
CA ARG A 116 10.53 -9.08 13.36
C ARG A 116 10.24 -10.53 12.97
N THR A 117 9.13 -11.09 13.44
CA THR A 117 8.74 -12.49 13.12
C THR A 117 7.92 -12.58 11.83
N VAL A 118 7.72 -11.47 11.12
CA VAL A 118 7.05 -11.44 9.82
C VAL A 118 7.73 -12.38 8.82
N SER A 119 6.93 -13.02 7.96
CA SER A 119 7.41 -13.90 6.90
C SER A 119 6.45 -13.87 5.72
N GLN A 120 6.90 -14.29 4.55
CA GLN A 120 6.09 -14.43 3.35
C GLN A 120 4.79 -15.19 3.63
N GLN A 121 4.87 -16.36 4.26
CA GLN A 121 3.71 -17.16 4.62
C GLN A 121 2.69 -16.39 5.47
N LYS A 122 3.14 -15.60 6.46
CA LYS A 122 2.25 -14.80 7.31
C LYS A 122 1.57 -13.69 6.52
N ILE A 123 2.27 -13.07 5.57
CA ILE A 123 1.70 -12.04 4.68
C ILE A 123 0.64 -12.65 3.77
N GLU A 124 0.92 -13.78 3.12
CA GLU A 124 -0.03 -14.49 2.26
C GLU A 124 -1.29 -14.92 3.04
N GLN A 125 -1.11 -15.51 4.23
CA GLN A 125 -2.24 -15.86 5.11
C GLN A 125 -3.06 -14.65 5.55
N THR A 126 -2.42 -13.51 5.80
CA THR A 126 -3.15 -12.28 6.13
C THR A 126 -3.96 -11.76 4.94
N ALA A 127 -3.42 -11.84 3.72
CA ALA A 127 -4.15 -11.49 2.52
C ALA A 127 -5.40 -12.38 2.34
N ASP A 128 -5.26 -13.69 2.53
CA ASP A 128 -6.39 -14.63 2.51
C ASP A 128 -7.44 -14.29 3.58
N LEU A 129 -7.00 -13.94 4.78
CA LEU A 129 -7.89 -13.54 5.88
C LEU A 129 -8.61 -12.21 5.59
N MET A 130 -7.97 -11.23 4.96
CA MET A 130 -8.62 -9.97 4.59
C MET A 130 -9.78 -10.19 3.61
N VAL A 131 -9.65 -11.16 2.71
CA VAL A 131 -10.75 -11.54 1.80
C VAL A 131 -11.80 -12.37 2.51
N SER A 132 -11.39 -13.44 3.19
CA SER A 132 -12.32 -14.39 3.81
C SER A 132 -13.10 -13.81 4.99
N SER A 133 -12.56 -12.81 5.69
CA SER A 133 -13.29 -12.04 6.72
C SER A 133 -14.23 -10.98 6.16
N GLY A 134 -14.09 -10.63 4.87
CA GLY A 134 -14.87 -9.61 4.19
C GLY A 134 -14.34 -8.19 4.31
N LEU A 135 -13.18 -7.95 4.95
CA LEU A 135 -12.59 -6.61 5.03
C LEU A 135 -12.38 -6.01 3.64
N SER A 136 -11.93 -6.80 2.66
CA SER A 136 -11.76 -6.36 1.27
C SER A 136 -13.06 -5.90 0.63
N SER A 137 -14.20 -6.51 1.00
CA SER A 137 -15.54 -6.13 0.53
C SER A 137 -15.96 -4.71 0.99
N TYR A 138 -15.31 -4.16 2.00
CA TYR A 138 -15.52 -2.81 2.51
C TYR A 138 -14.38 -1.83 2.14
N GLY A 139 -13.44 -2.25 1.27
CA GLY A 139 -12.39 -1.37 0.74
C GLY A 139 -11.02 -1.48 1.40
N TYR A 140 -10.82 -2.41 2.33
CA TYR A 140 -9.49 -2.71 2.87
C TYR A 140 -8.69 -3.50 1.84
N GLN A 141 -7.80 -2.83 1.11
CA GLN A 141 -7.15 -3.39 -0.08
C GLN A 141 -5.64 -3.54 0.03
N PHE A 142 -4.98 -2.92 1.01
CA PHE A 142 -3.53 -2.97 1.12
C PHE A 142 -3.06 -3.95 2.18
N VAL A 143 -2.11 -4.81 1.80
CA VAL A 143 -1.37 -5.71 2.70
C VAL A 143 0.08 -5.26 2.71
N ASN A 144 0.50 -4.62 3.80
CA ASN A 144 1.82 -3.98 3.87
C ASN A 144 2.80 -4.83 4.67
N THR A 145 3.86 -5.26 3.99
CA THR A 145 5.04 -5.86 4.61
C THR A 145 5.90 -4.74 5.19
N ASP A 146 5.92 -4.63 6.52
CA ASP A 146 6.76 -3.68 7.25
C ASP A 146 8.21 -4.17 7.35
N SER A 147 9.06 -3.50 8.12
CA SER A 147 10.46 -3.85 8.33
C SER A 147 10.69 -5.33 8.69
N ALA A 148 11.90 -5.82 8.54
CA ALA A 148 12.39 -7.17 8.77
C ALA A 148 12.21 -8.17 7.60
N TRP A 149 11.89 -7.66 6.39
CA TRP A 149 11.99 -8.43 5.14
C TRP A 149 13.40 -8.36 4.51
N GLN A 150 14.14 -7.31 4.84
CA GLN A 150 15.41 -6.94 4.22
C GLN A 150 16.48 -8.02 4.47
N GLY A 151 17.18 -8.37 3.40
CA GLY A 151 18.42 -9.14 3.40
C GLY A 151 19.61 -8.26 3.02
N GLU A 152 20.57 -8.78 2.31
CA GLU A 152 21.75 -8.04 1.86
C GLU A 152 21.50 -7.35 0.51
N TYR A 153 22.37 -6.41 0.15
CA TYR A 153 22.40 -5.85 -1.19
C TYR A 153 22.87 -6.88 -2.21
N GLY A 154 22.26 -6.89 -3.39
CA GLY A 154 22.64 -7.81 -4.45
C GLY A 154 21.66 -7.85 -5.62
N GLY A 155 21.67 -8.97 -6.32
CA GLY A 155 20.80 -9.23 -7.45
C GLY A 155 21.07 -8.35 -8.67
N LYS A 156 20.11 -8.36 -9.60
CA LYS A 156 20.18 -7.68 -10.90
C LYS A 156 20.41 -6.16 -10.78
N TYR A 157 19.83 -5.55 -9.75
CA TYR A 157 19.83 -4.10 -9.56
C TYR A 157 20.85 -3.62 -8.52
N ASP A 158 21.59 -4.51 -7.87
CA ASP A 158 22.40 -4.19 -6.68
C ASP A 158 21.55 -3.44 -5.65
N ALA A 159 20.35 -3.98 -5.39
CA ALA A 159 19.33 -3.47 -4.48
C ALA A 159 19.26 -4.33 -3.21
N ILE A 160 18.42 -3.91 -2.26
CA ILE A 160 18.14 -4.72 -1.07
C ILE A 160 17.35 -5.96 -1.49
N MET A 161 17.95 -7.13 -1.33
CA MET A 161 17.29 -8.41 -1.55
C MET A 161 16.45 -8.82 -0.35
N SER A 162 15.52 -9.73 -0.54
CA SER A 162 14.75 -10.30 0.57
C SER A 162 15.60 -11.28 1.39
N ASN A 163 15.31 -11.41 2.69
CA ASN A 163 15.95 -12.40 3.54
C ASN A 163 15.26 -13.78 3.42
N PHE A 164 15.83 -14.79 4.08
CA PHE A 164 15.35 -16.18 4.01
C PHE A 164 13.88 -16.38 4.41
N LYS A 165 13.26 -15.46 5.15
CA LYS A 165 11.84 -15.50 5.53
C LYS A 165 10.90 -15.11 4.37
N PHE A 166 11.46 -14.53 3.32
CA PHE A 166 10.77 -14.09 2.11
C PHE A 166 11.47 -14.68 0.89
N PRO A 167 11.35 -15.98 0.67
CA PRO A 167 12.09 -16.68 -0.39
C PRO A 167 11.69 -16.25 -1.80
N ASP A 168 10.47 -15.75 -2.00
CA ASP A 168 9.97 -15.32 -3.32
C ASP A 168 8.98 -14.16 -3.17
N MET A 169 9.50 -12.92 -3.19
CA MET A 169 8.70 -11.70 -3.11
C MET A 169 7.71 -11.55 -4.27
N LYS A 170 8.10 -12.00 -5.47
CA LYS A 170 7.24 -11.93 -6.65
C LYS A 170 6.04 -12.86 -6.50
N ALA A 171 6.24 -14.10 -6.08
CA ALA A 171 5.15 -15.04 -5.83
C ALA A 171 4.19 -14.52 -4.75
N MET A 172 4.72 -13.88 -3.69
CA MET A 172 3.92 -13.27 -2.62
C MET A 172 3.04 -12.13 -3.16
N THR A 173 3.59 -11.20 -3.92
CA THR A 173 2.80 -10.10 -4.48
C THR A 173 1.79 -10.59 -5.51
N ASP A 174 2.14 -11.59 -6.34
CA ASP A 174 1.21 -12.22 -7.26
C ASP A 174 0.04 -12.92 -6.54
N HIS A 175 0.30 -13.53 -5.37
CA HIS A 175 -0.75 -14.09 -4.52
C HIS A 175 -1.71 -12.99 -4.05
N ILE A 176 -1.17 -11.88 -3.52
CA ILE A 176 -1.95 -10.72 -3.08
C ILE A 176 -2.80 -10.15 -4.22
N HIS A 177 -2.21 -9.98 -5.41
CA HIS A 177 -2.92 -9.42 -6.58
C HIS A 177 -4.02 -10.36 -7.09
N ARG A 178 -3.82 -11.68 -7.07
CA ARG A 178 -4.90 -12.64 -7.44
C ARG A 178 -6.12 -12.53 -6.54
N LEU A 179 -5.96 -12.05 -5.32
CA LEU A 179 -7.06 -11.77 -4.38
C LEU A 179 -7.70 -10.38 -4.59
N GLY A 180 -7.23 -9.59 -5.57
CA GLY A 180 -7.67 -8.21 -5.80
C GLY A 180 -7.10 -7.21 -4.80
N LEU A 181 -6.11 -7.60 -4.00
CA LEU A 181 -5.45 -6.77 -3.02
C LEU A 181 -4.18 -6.15 -3.61
N LYS A 182 -3.62 -5.14 -2.93
CA LYS A 182 -2.40 -4.43 -3.27
C LYS A 182 -1.31 -4.73 -2.26
N ALA A 183 -0.08 -4.91 -2.75
CA ALA A 183 1.07 -5.21 -1.93
C ALA A 183 1.85 -3.95 -1.55
N GLY A 184 2.13 -3.79 -0.27
CA GLY A 184 2.97 -2.71 0.23
C GLY A 184 4.29 -3.21 0.80
N ILE A 185 5.31 -2.36 0.71
CA ILE A 185 6.65 -2.61 1.23
C ILE A 185 7.11 -1.45 2.12
N TYR A 186 8.01 -1.73 3.03
CA TYR A 186 8.67 -0.78 3.91
C TYR A 186 10.11 -0.54 3.47
N SER A 187 10.58 0.72 3.56
CA SER A 187 11.99 1.07 3.48
C SER A 187 12.31 2.39 4.18
N THR A 188 13.56 2.84 4.06
CA THR A 188 14.08 4.05 4.70
C THR A 188 15.22 4.65 3.86
N PRO A 189 15.44 5.98 3.87
CA PRO A 189 16.64 6.59 3.30
C PRO A 189 17.88 6.37 4.17
N MET A 190 17.72 5.98 5.42
CA MET A 190 18.84 5.71 6.32
C MET A 190 19.65 4.50 5.85
N GLN A 191 20.87 4.34 6.35
CA GLN A 191 21.69 3.15 6.07
C GLN A 191 21.12 1.88 6.68
N LYS A 192 20.40 2.02 7.81
CA LYS A 192 19.75 0.90 8.51
C LYS A 192 18.28 1.20 8.74
N ALA A 193 17.46 0.18 8.56
CA ALA A 193 16.03 0.26 8.81
C ALA A 193 15.71 0.12 10.31
N TRP A 194 14.60 0.70 10.73
CA TRP A 194 14.05 0.45 12.07
C TRP A 194 13.63 -1.02 12.19
N GLY A 195 13.65 -1.53 13.40
CA GLY A 195 13.29 -2.91 13.69
C GLY A 195 14.44 -3.71 14.30
N GLY A 196 15.60 -3.09 14.46
CA GLY A 196 16.79 -3.65 15.11
C GLY A 196 17.60 -4.62 14.23
N GLY A 197 18.86 -4.79 14.53
CA GLY A 197 19.81 -5.59 13.75
C GLY A 197 20.42 -4.79 12.59
N GLU A 198 21.00 -5.52 11.66
CA GLU A 198 21.73 -4.97 10.50
C GLU A 198 20.83 -4.91 9.24
N LEU A 199 19.53 -4.57 9.41
CA LEU A 199 18.62 -4.44 8.27
C LEU A 199 18.98 -3.24 7.42
N PRO A 200 19.33 -3.37 6.12
CA PRO A 200 19.72 -2.25 5.30
C PRO A 200 18.55 -1.34 4.93
N GLY A 201 18.83 -0.04 4.80
CA GLY A 201 17.98 0.94 4.13
C GLY A 201 18.47 1.26 2.72
N CYS A 202 17.88 2.26 2.07
CA CYS A 202 18.15 2.57 0.65
C CYS A 202 19.46 3.34 0.41
N THR A 203 20.26 3.62 1.44
CA THR A 203 21.58 4.24 1.28
C THR A 203 22.66 3.44 1.97
N ARG A 204 23.90 3.59 1.51
CA ARG A 204 25.08 2.90 2.07
C ARG A 204 26.35 3.75 1.93
N GLY A 205 27.47 3.19 2.35
CA GLY A 205 28.77 3.82 2.22
C GLY A 205 29.05 4.85 3.33
N LYS A 206 29.83 5.91 3.01
CA LYS A 206 30.12 6.97 3.97
C LYS A 206 28.85 7.75 4.30
N ILE A 207 28.64 8.06 5.58
CA ILE A 207 27.50 8.87 6.02
C ILE A 207 27.65 10.32 5.51
N ASP A 208 26.58 10.88 4.96
CA ASP A 208 26.52 12.30 4.63
C ASP A 208 26.66 13.13 5.91
N PRO A 209 27.57 14.12 5.96
CA PRO A 209 27.80 14.96 7.13
C PRO A 209 26.53 15.62 7.70
N LYS A 210 25.52 15.91 6.86
CA LYS A 210 24.22 16.45 7.32
C LYS A 210 23.46 15.48 8.25
N TRP A 211 23.73 14.18 8.16
CA TRP A 211 22.98 13.12 8.81
C TRP A 211 23.79 12.35 9.85
N MET A 212 25.01 12.84 10.19
CA MET A 212 25.90 12.16 11.15
C MET A 212 25.29 12.05 12.55
N ASP A 213 24.49 13.02 12.95
CA ASP A 213 23.86 13.07 14.28
C ASP A 213 22.51 12.36 14.34
N THR A 214 22.08 11.70 13.26
CA THR A 214 20.85 10.91 13.24
C THR A 214 21.15 9.46 13.62
N TYR A 215 20.11 8.73 14.07
CA TYR A 215 20.27 7.41 14.69
C TYR A 215 21.00 6.39 13.80
N TYR A 216 20.71 6.38 12.48
CA TYR A 216 21.34 5.44 11.53
C TYR A 216 22.08 6.13 10.39
N GLY A 217 22.08 7.45 10.33
CA GLY A 217 22.67 8.22 9.25
C GLY A 217 22.06 7.95 7.89
N ILE A 218 22.36 8.80 6.92
CA ILE A 218 22.03 8.60 5.51
C ILE A 218 23.35 8.53 4.75
N GLY A 219 23.52 7.50 3.93
CA GLY A 219 24.77 7.28 3.20
C GLY A 219 24.85 8.10 1.91
N LEU A 220 26.06 8.34 1.44
CA LEU A 220 26.32 9.05 0.18
C LEU A 220 26.10 8.18 -1.07
N ASP A 221 26.10 6.85 -0.94
CA ASP A 221 25.75 5.93 -2.03
C ASP A 221 24.22 5.68 -1.99
N HIS A 222 23.50 6.42 -2.83
CA HIS A 222 22.06 6.39 -2.96
C HIS A 222 21.60 5.25 -3.86
N ARG A 223 20.79 4.35 -3.30
CA ARG A 223 20.30 3.14 -3.96
C ARG A 223 18.77 3.13 -4.15
N GLU A 224 18.11 4.26 -3.94
CA GLU A 224 16.65 4.38 -4.01
C GLU A 224 16.11 3.92 -5.35
N GLN A 225 16.73 4.31 -6.49
CA GLN A 225 16.29 3.85 -7.80
C GLN A 225 16.43 2.34 -7.98
N ALA A 226 17.57 1.78 -7.58
CA ALA A 226 17.81 0.35 -7.64
C ALA A 226 16.77 -0.44 -6.82
N CYS A 227 16.43 0.07 -5.63
CA CYS A 227 15.40 -0.52 -4.78
C CYS A 227 14.01 -0.43 -5.43
N VAL A 228 13.66 0.72 -6.02
CA VAL A 228 12.36 0.87 -6.70
C VAL A 228 12.27 -0.02 -7.93
N ASP A 229 13.33 -0.16 -8.71
CA ASP A 229 13.36 -1.08 -9.87
C ASP A 229 13.14 -2.53 -9.42
N GLN A 230 13.76 -2.94 -8.31
CA GLN A 230 13.56 -4.26 -7.72
C GLN A 230 12.12 -4.45 -7.20
N TRP A 231 11.54 -3.46 -6.50
CA TRP A 231 10.16 -3.53 -6.01
C TRP A 231 9.14 -3.51 -7.15
N THR A 232 9.44 -2.80 -8.24
CA THR A 232 8.63 -2.80 -9.46
C THR A 232 8.60 -4.19 -10.09
N GLU A 233 9.76 -4.85 -10.22
CA GLU A 233 9.86 -6.23 -10.73
C GLU A 233 9.13 -7.22 -9.81
N TRP A 234 9.23 -7.05 -8.50
CA TRP A 234 8.48 -7.86 -7.54
C TRP A 234 6.98 -7.60 -7.54
N GLY A 235 6.52 -6.41 -7.98
CA GLY A 235 5.11 -6.09 -8.12
C GLY A 235 4.49 -5.30 -6.98
N PHE A 236 5.25 -4.58 -6.20
CA PHE A 236 4.72 -3.74 -5.12
C PHE A 236 3.97 -2.51 -5.64
N ASP A 237 2.97 -2.04 -4.86
CA ASP A 237 2.04 -0.95 -5.19
C ASP A 237 2.08 0.21 -4.19
N TYR A 238 2.78 0.03 -3.08
CA TYR A 238 2.80 0.99 -1.97
C TYR A 238 4.14 0.94 -1.26
N LEU A 239 4.67 2.13 -0.92
CA LEU A 239 5.87 2.27 -0.10
C LEU A 239 5.55 3.01 1.20
N LYS A 240 5.85 2.38 2.34
CA LYS A 240 6.04 3.06 3.62
C LYS A 240 7.52 3.45 3.74
N TYR A 241 7.81 4.75 3.66
CA TYR A 241 9.17 5.29 3.74
C TYR A 241 9.38 5.98 5.08
N ASP A 242 10.31 5.49 5.88
CA ASP A 242 10.36 5.69 7.33
C ASP A 242 11.72 6.19 7.80
N TRP A 243 11.81 7.43 8.28
CA TRP A 243 13.03 8.00 8.86
C TRP A 243 12.73 9.17 9.78
N SER A 244 13.69 9.58 10.59
CA SER A 244 13.58 10.72 11.47
C SER A 244 14.92 11.49 11.55
N PRO A 245 14.87 12.84 11.42
CA PRO A 245 13.70 13.67 11.09
C PRO A 245 13.31 13.57 9.61
N CYS A 246 11.99 13.56 9.34
CA CYS A 246 11.51 13.60 7.96
C CYS A 246 11.78 14.97 7.32
N ASP A 247 12.28 14.96 6.10
CA ASP A 247 12.63 16.14 5.32
C ASP A 247 12.21 16.01 3.84
N PRO A 248 12.00 17.16 3.15
CA PRO A 248 11.63 17.17 1.75
C PRO A 248 12.68 16.59 0.79
N GLU A 249 13.98 16.72 1.07
CA GLU A 249 15.04 16.31 0.15
C GLU A 249 15.04 14.79 -0.08
N ASN A 250 15.00 14.01 1.01
CA ASN A 250 14.93 12.55 0.93
C ASN A 250 13.59 12.04 0.42
N ALA A 251 12.48 12.74 0.75
CA ALA A 251 11.18 12.43 0.20
C ALA A 251 11.12 12.64 -1.32
N GLU A 252 11.65 13.76 -1.81
CA GLU A 252 11.68 14.08 -3.25
C GLU A 252 12.50 13.07 -4.04
N ARG A 253 13.68 12.69 -3.53
CA ARG A 253 14.54 11.68 -4.17
C ARG A 253 13.80 10.36 -4.36
N MET A 254 13.13 9.86 -3.31
CA MET A 254 12.35 8.63 -3.39
C MET A 254 11.14 8.78 -4.32
N LYS A 255 10.40 9.89 -4.21
CA LYS A 255 9.26 10.18 -5.07
C LYS A 255 9.64 10.17 -6.55
N ASP A 256 10.76 10.80 -6.92
CA ASP A 256 11.26 10.82 -8.29
C ASP A 256 11.60 9.41 -8.80
N CYS A 257 12.12 8.53 -7.93
CA CYS A 257 12.32 7.14 -8.27
C CYS A 257 10.99 6.40 -8.50
N LEU A 258 9.99 6.59 -7.62
CA LEU A 258 8.66 5.98 -7.77
C LEU A 258 7.93 6.47 -9.02
N ARG A 259 8.09 7.75 -9.40
CA ARG A 259 7.51 8.31 -10.62
C ARG A 259 8.07 7.66 -11.90
N ARG A 260 9.32 7.24 -11.89
CA ARG A 260 9.94 6.53 -13.02
C ARG A 260 9.53 5.06 -13.13
N SER A 261 8.91 4.51 -12.10
CA SER A 261 8.40 3.13 -12.12
C SER A 261 7.23 2.97 -13.08
N GLU A 262 7.11 1.80 -13.69
CA GLU A 262 5.96 1.39 -14.51
C GLU A 262 4.72 1.05 -13.68
N ARG A 263 4.85 0.95 -12.35
CA ARG A 263 3.76 0.69 -11.42
C ARG A 263 3.29 1.97 -10.74
N ASP A 264 2.00 2.02 -10.44
CA ASP A 264 1.37 3.15 -9.76
C ASP A 264 1.52 3.04 -8.25
N PHE A 265 2.70 3.39 -7.74
CA PHE A 265 2.98 3.37 -6.31
C PHE A 265 2.22 4.47 -5.55
N GLN A 266 1.62 4.09 -4.42
CA GLN A 266 1.24 5.05 -3.38
C GLN A 266 2.42 5.26 -2.42
N PHE A 267 2.71 6.51 -2.11
CA PHE A 267 3.86 6.92 -1.31
C PHE A 267 3.44 7.45 0.06
N CYS A 268 3.95 6.81 1.12
CA CYS A 268 3.71 7.21 2.50
C CYS A 268 5.02 7.61 3.19
N VAL A 269 5.04 8.81 3.75
CA VAL A 269 6.14 9.30 4.59
C VAL A 269 5.79 9.13 6.07
N THR A 270 6.69 8.55 6.83
CA THR A 270 6.61 8.28 8.26
C THR A 270 8.05 8.27 8.82
N VAL A 271 8.38 8.53 10.05
CA VAL A 271 7.70 8.77 11.30
C VAL A 271 7.69 10.27 11.60
N SER A 272 6.58 10.80 12.14
CA SER A 272 6.47 12.20 12.59
C SER A 272 6.91 13.23 11.54
N ALA A 273 6.28 13.19 10.36
CA ALA A 273 6.51 14.16 9.30
C ALA A 273 6.28 15.58 9.85
N ASN A 274 7.31 16.42 9.78
CA ASN A 274 7.28 17.74 10.37
C ASN A 274 6.23 18.63 9.71
N LEU A 275 5.29 19.16 10.50
CA LEU A 275 4.17 19.97 10.03
C LEU A 275 4.60 21.29 9.37
N ARG A 276 5.82 21.78 9.63
CA ARG A 276 6.35 22.95 8.88
C ARG A 276 6.43 22.71 7.37
N TYR A 277 6.45 21.44 6.95
CA TYR A 277 6.46 21.03 5.55
C TYR A 277 5.09 20.50 5.08
N ALA A 278 4.00 20.80 5.78
CA ALA A 278 2.68 20.24 5.49
C ALA A 278 2.24 20.46 4.03
N ASP A 279 2.52 21.65 3.47
CA ASP A 279 2.19 21.94 2.06
C ASP A 279 3.03 21.11 1.08
N TYR A 280 4.26 20.79 1.45
CA TYR A 280 5.10 19.88 0.69
C TYR A 280 4.51 18.45 0.74
N TRP A 281 4.18 17.96 1.94
CA TRP A 281 3.62 16.62 2.10
C TRP A 281 2.31 16.45 1.33
N LYS A 282 1.39 17.41 1.44
CA LYS A 282 0.11 17.41 0.70
C LYS A 282 0.31 17.31 -0.81
N LYS A 283 1.35 17.94 -1.36
CA LYS A 283 1.61 17.97 -2.80
C LYS A 283 2.35 16.73 -3.29
N ASN A 284 3.19 16.14 -2.44
CA ASN A 284 4.24 15.21 -2.87
C ASN A 284 4.08 13.79 -2.32
N CYS A 285 3.21 13.57 -1.35
CA CYS A 285 2.95 12.26 -0.75
C CYS A 285 1.46 11.94 -0.79
N ASN A 286 1.12 10.65 -0.93
CA ASN A 286 -0.27 10.22 -0.86
C ASN A 286 -0.76 10.20 0.59
N HIS A 287 0.15 9.86 1.51
CA HIS A 287 -0.08 9.86 2.96
C HIS A 287 1.16 10.34 3.70
N TRP A 288 0.95 10.92 4.86
CA TRP A 288 2.03 11.13 5.84
C TRP A 288 1.50 10.99 7.26
N ARG A 289 2.38 10.62 8.16
CA ARG A 289 2.08 10.53 9.58
C ARG A 289 2.71 11.71 10.31
N ASP A 290 1.89 12.49 10.97
CA ASP A 290 2.27 13.71 11.71
C ASP A 290 2.78 13.43 13.12
N ASN A 291 2.64 12.20 13.61
CA ASN A 291 2.95 11.85 14.99
C ASN A 291 3.66 10.50 15.13
N SER A 292 4.10 10.17 16.36
CA SER A 292 4.76 8.92 16.70
C SER A 292 3.83 7.70 16.62
N ASP A 293 4.39 6.51 16.87
CA ASP A 293 3.64 5.25 16.83
C ASP A 293 2.50 5.23 17.84
N SER A 294 1.32 4.86 17.36
CA SER A 294 0.17 4.62 18.23
C SER A 294 0.26 3.25 18.88
N ARG A 295 -0.03 3.18 20.18
CA ARG A 295 -0.10 1.93 20.96
C ARG A 295 -1.49 1.77 21.53
N ASP A 296 -1.89 0.54 21.84
CA ASP A 296 -3.16 0.23 22.47
C ASP A 296 -3.11 0.60 23.97
N SER A 297 -3.07 1.91 24.23
CA SER A 297 -3.23 2.49 25.57
C SER A 297 -3.87 3.85 25.44
N TRP A 298 -4.75 4.18 26.40
CA TRP A 298 -5.47 5.46 26.41
C TRP A 298 -4.52 6.66 26.40
N ASP A 299 -3.49 6.65 27.21
CA ASP A 299 -2.52 7.74 27.33
C ASP A 299 -1.77 7.97 26.01
N ASN A 300 -1.37 6.90 25.30
CA ASN A 300 -0.72 7.03 24.02
C ASN A 300 -1.69 7.54 22.93
N ILE A 301 -2.93 7.09 22.92
CA ILE A 301 -3.96 7.57 21.98
C ILE A 301 -4.24 9.05 22.22
N VAL A 302 -4.45 9.46 23.48
CA VAL A 302 -4.68 10.87 23.83
C VAL A 302 -3.51 11.74 23.44
N TRP A 303 -2.28 11.34 23.81
CA TRP A 303 -1.08 12.09 23.49
C TRP A 303 -0.87 12.25 21.98
N ASN A 304 -1.01 11.17 21.21
CA ASN A 304 -0.75 11.18 19.77
C ASN A 304 -1.90 11.75 18.92
N ARG A 305 -3.10 11.99 19.49
CA ARG A 305 -4.26 12.39 18.70
C ARG A 305 -4.87 13.72 19.12
N PHE A 306 -4.69 14.11 20.38
CA PHE A 306 -5.32 15.32 20.91
C PHE A 306 -4.33 16.41 21.33
N HIS A 307 -3.01 16.11 21.31
CA HIS A 307 -1.96 17.07 21.65
C HIS A 307 -0.99 17.35 20.48
N SER A 308 -1.31 16.90 19.26
CA SER A 308 -0.54 17.15 18.04
C SER A 308 -1.01 18.41 17.32
#